data_faa06bd9762ecf1c5a33f88f9e1cd9c3
#
_entry.id   faa06bd9762ecf1c5a33f88f9e1cd9c3
#
_cell.length_a   1.000
_cell.length_b   1.000
_cell.length_c   1.000
_cell.angle_alpha   90.00
_cell.angle_beta   90.00
_cell.angle_gamma   90.00
#
_symmetry.space_group_name_H-M   'P 1'
#
loop_
_entity.id
_entity.type
_entity.pdbx_description
1 polymer ?
#
loop_
_entity_poly.entity_id
_entity_poly.type
_entity_poly.pdbx_seq_one_letter_code
_entity_poly.pdbx_strand_id
1 'polypeptide(L)'
;MVWGLDNITKWRIGMFKVRSAFPLLWTVVLICVLTLGCGKDATMEAKEKQAIQLVQASKVSTDAFSVISNIQKKTDEDNRAGNKWESETWEAGLPSQKDLMMEKLSQYFNMIRPAGDYWVKFAYKDKGGVHEGMWDVNIYTKKVTPKNELAQQLAKGS
;
A
#
# COMPACT_ATOMS: atom_id res chain seq x y z
N MET A 1 -29.54 -74.00 -28.01
CA MET A 1 -29.88 -73.25 -26.79
C MET A 1 -29.04 -72.01 -26.85
N VAL A 2 -29.49 -70.90 -27.39
CA VAL A 2 -30.46 -69.92 -26.93
C VAL A 2 -29.87 -69.01 -25.81
N TRP A 3 -29.89 -67.73 -26.16
CA TRP A 3 -29.90 -66.54 -25.32
C TRP A 3 -28.47 -66.01 -24.97
N GLY A 4 -28.19 -64.71 -25.09
CA GLY A 4 -28.94 -63.46 -25.47
C GLY A 4 -27.99 -62.31 -25.35
N LEU A 5 -28.04 -61.44 -26.27
CA LEU A 5 -28.43 -60.04 -26.30
C LEU A 5 -27.82 -59.09 -25.23
N ASP A 6 -27.19 -58.12 -25.79
CA ASP A 6 -27.31 -56.69 -25.47
C ASP A 6 -26.74 -56.13 -24.18
N ASN A 7 -25.71 -55.32 -24.32
CA ASN A 7 -25.85 -53.92 -23.91
C ASN A 7 -24.69 -53.03 -24.39
N ILE A 8 -24.93 -52.43 -25.52
CA ILE A 8 -24.14 -51.28 -25.98
C ILE A 8 -24.62 -50.08 -25.20
N THR A 9 -23.98 -49.78 -24.11
CA THR A 9 -24.25 -48.54 -23.37
C THR A 9 -23.60 -47.38 -24.09
N LYS A 10 -24.44 -46.59 -24.79
CA LYS A 10 -24.19 -45.29 -25.38
C LYS A 10 -23.53 -44.35 -24.36
N TRP A 11 -22.27 -44.04 -24.53
CA TRP A 11 -21.68 -42.89 -23.94
C TRP A 11 -22.25 -41.65 -24.62
N ARG A 12 -23.29 -41.07 -24.01
CA ARG A 12 -23.71 -39.71 -24.34
C ARG A 12 -22.65 -38.75 -23.79
N ILE A 13 -21.78 -38.31 -24.70
CA ILE A 13 -20.97 -37.13 -24.47
C ILE A 13 -21.93 -35.96 -24.31
N GLY A 14 -22.15 -35.55 -23.08
CA GLY A 14 -22.87 -34.32 -22.78
C GLY A 14 -22.08 -33.15 -23.31
N MET A 15 -22.57 -32.59 -24.43
CA MET A 15 -22.11 -31.28 -24.90
C MET A 15 -22.42 -30.25 -23.78
N PHE A 16 -21.41 -29.93 -22.98
CA PHE A 16 -21.46 -28.78 -22.08
C PHE A 16 -21.68 -27.54 -22.96
N LYS A 17 -22.88 -26.99 -22.91
CA LYS A 17 -23.20 -25.69 -23.48
C LYS A 17 -22.37 -24.60 -22.78
N VAL A 18 -21.16 -24.36 -23.25
CA VAL A 18 -20.37 -23.16 -22.92
C VAL A 18 -20.97 -21.97 -23.68
N ARG A 19 -22.14 -21.51 -23.28
CA ARG A 19 -22.83 -20.42 -23.97
C ARG A 19 -23.23 -19.24 -23.08
N SER A 20 -22.82 -19.16 -21.82
CA SER A 20 -23.22 -18.05 -20.94
C SER A 20 -22.13 -17.41 -20.07
N ALA A 21 -20.86 -17.86 -20.17
CA ALA A 21 -19.79 -17.27 -19.36
C ALA A 21 -19.12 -16.04 -20.02
N PHE A 22 -19.26 -15.87 -21.34
CA PHE A 22 -18.65 -14.77 -22.07
C PHE A 22 -19.14 -13.36 -21.68
N PRO A 23 -20.46 -13.11 -21.46
CA PRO A 23 -20.90 -11.77 -21.08
C PRO A 23 -20.50 -11.40 -19.65
N LEU A 24 -20.37 -12.37 -18.74
CA LEU A 24 -19.97 -12.11 -17.34
C LEU A 24 -18.49 -11.72 -17.25
N LEU A 25 -17.63 -12.30 -18.06
CA LEU A 25 -16.20 -11.95 -18.10
C LEU A 25 -16.00 -10.52 -18.65
N TRP A 26 -16.77 -10.13 -19.65
CA TRP A 26 -16.73 -8.77 -20.22
C TRP A 26 -17.26 -7.71 -19.25
N THR A 27 -18.30 -8.02 -18.46
CA THR A 27 -18.81 -7.09 -17.45
C THR A 27 -17.82 -6.89 -16.30
N VAL A 28 -17.12 -7.94 -15.86
CA VAL A 28 -16.07 -7.83 -14.83
C VAL A 28 -14.89 -6.99 -15.33
N VAL A 29 -14.44 -7.20 -16.56
CA VAL A 29 -13.37 -6.39 -17.18
C VAL A 29 -13.81 -4.95 -17.34
N LEU A 30 -15.04 -4.69 -17.76
CA LEU A 30 -15.57 -3.32 -17.91
C LEU A 30 -15.69 -2.59 -16.56
N ILE A 31 -16.12 -3.28 -15.51
CA ILE A 31 -16.18 -2.74 -14.15
C ILE A 31 -14.78 -2.43 -13.63
N CYS A 32 -13.79 -3.32 -13.85
CA CYS A 32 -12.40 -3.04 -13.47
C CYS A 32 -11.83 -1.81 -14.20
N VAL A 33 -12.17 -1.59 -15.47
CA VAL A 33 -11.71 -0.40 -16.21
C VAL A 33 -12.39 0.89 -15.72
N LEU A 34 -13.66 0.83 -15.31
CA LEU A 34 -14.40 2.00 -14.81
C LEU A 34 -14.01 2.39 -13.38
N THR A 35 -13.49 1.47 -12.57
CA THR A 35 -12.99 1.77 -11.22
C THR A 35 -11.58 2.35 -11.22
N LEU A 36 -10.84 2.27 -12.32
CA LEU A 36 -9.51 2.90 -12.49
C LEU A 36 -9.59 4.41 -12.82
N GLY A 37 -10.77 4.99 -12.91
CA GLY A 37 -11.01 6.34 -13.47
C GLY A 37 -11.11 7.49 -12.48
N CYS A 38 -10.78 7.34 -11.19
CA CYS A 38 -10.83 8.47 -10.25
C CYS A 38 -9.79 8.31 -9.13
N GLY A 39 -8.53 8.09 -9.47
CA GLY A 39 -7.44 7.92 -8.52
C GLY A 39 -6.24 8.76 -8.90
N LYS A 40 -5.44 9.15 -7.91
CA LYS A 40 -4.07 9.64 -8.08
C LYS A 40 -3.38 8.81 -9.17
N ASP A 41 -2.61 9.45 -10.02
CA ASP A 41 -1.83 8.72 -11.03
C ASP A 41 -1.09 7.55 -10.39
N ALA A 42 -1.20 6.35 -10.96
CA ALA A 42 -0.61 5.13 -10.40
C ALA A 42 0.89 5.27 -10.08
N THR A 43 1.60 6.12 -10.82
CA THR A 43 2.99 6.48 -10.60
C THR A 43 3.19 7.31 -9.32
N MET A 44 2.29 8.23 -8.99
CA MET A 44 2.33 9.01 -7.74
C MET A 44 2.08 8.13 -6.54
N GLU A 45 1.06 7.27 -6.60
CA GLU A 45 0.75 6.33 -5.52
C GLU A 45 1.92 5.37 -5.25
N ALA A 46 2.60 4.91 -6.31
CA ALA A 46 3.79 4.07 -6.16
C ALA A 46 4.93 4.79 -5.44
N LYS A 47 5.15 6.09 -5.73
CA LYS A 47 6.18 6.91 -5.07
C LYS A 47 5.83 7.24 -3.62
N GLU A 48 4.57 7.53 -3.32
CA GLU A 48 4.07 7.69 -1.95
C GLU A 48 4.29 6.41 -1.12
N LYS A 49 3.95 5.24 -1.68
CA LYS A 49 4.24 3.94 -1.05
C LYS A 49 5.74 3.72 -0.84
N GLN A 50 6.57 4.09 -1.81
CA GLN A 50 8.02 4.01 -1.67
C GLN A 50 8.54 4.91 -0.54
N ALA A 51 8.01 6.13 -0.40
CA ALA A 51 8.37 7.03 0.69
C ALA A 51 8.01 6.43 2.06
N ILE A 52 6.81 5.86 2.21
CA ILE A 52 6.39 5.16 3.42
C ILE A 52 7.35 3.99 3.74
N GLN A 53 7.66 3.15 2.76
CA GLN A 53 8.58 2.02 2.95
C GLN A 53 9.97 2.47 3.39
N LEU A 54 10.48 3.59 2.86
CA LEU A 54 11.76 4.16 3.29
C LEU A 54 11.73 4.58 4.76
N VAL A 55 10.63 5.19 5.25
CA VAL A 55 10.47 5.50 6.68
C VAL A 55 10.41 4.24 7.51
N GLN A 56 9.56 3.28 7.13
CA GLN A 56 9.36 2.02 7.87
C GLN A 56 10.66 1.24 8.05
N ALA A 57 11.51 1.22 7.01
CA ALA A 57 12.80 0.54 7.03
C ALA A 57 13.92 1.39 7.63
N SER A 58 13.72 2.69 7.87
CA SER A 58 14.78 3.60 8.31
C SER A 58 15.22 3.29 9.74
N LYS A 59 16.52 3.53 9.99
CA LYS A 59 17.17 3.37 11.30
C LYS A 59 18.05 4.59 11.55
N VAL A 60 18.19 5.00 12.81
CA VAL A 60 19.09 6.10 13.20
C VAL A 60 20.53 5.62 13.31
N SER A 61 20.72 4.35 13.71
CA SER A 61 22.03 3.72 13.85
C SER A 61 21.99 2.27 13.36
N THR A 62 23.15 1.66 13.19
CA THR A 62 23.28 0.25 12.81
C THR A 62 22.64 -0.71 13.81
N ASP A 63 22.64 -0.34 15.09
CA ASP A 63 22.12 -1.18 16.19
C ASP A 63 20.63 -0.86 16.51
N ALA A 64 20.07 0.19 15.91
CA ALA A 64 18.67 0.51 16.12
C ALA A 64 17.77 -0.42 15.29
N PHE A 65 16.61 -0.74 15.85
CA PHE A 65 15.55 -1.39 15.08
C PHE A 65 14.99 -0.43 14.03
N SER A 66 14.33 -0.97 13.00
CA SER A 66 13.62 -0.13 12.04
C SER A 66 12.43 0.57 12.69
N VAL A 67 11.97 1.68 12.08
CA VAL A 67 10.79 2.40 12.58
C VAL A 67 9.59 1.47 12.73
N ILE A 68 9.35 0.58 11.76
CA ILE A 68 8.24 -0.37 11.85
C ILE A 68 8.37 -1.33 13.04
N SER A 69 9.58 -1.81 13.31
CA SER A 69 9.84 -2.69 14.48
C SER A 69 9.64 -1.95 15.80
N ASN A 70 10.03 -0.67 15.86
CA ASN A 70 9.83 0.16 17.05
C ASN A 70 8.33 0.47 17.27
N ILE A 71 7.56 0.66 16.19
CA ILE A 71 6.09 0.80 16.27
C ILE A 71 5.47 -0.47 16.84
N GLN A 72 5.85 -1.65 16.34
CA GLN A 72 5.35 -2.93 16.86
C GLN A 72 5.65 -3.11 18.34
N LYS A 73 6.91 -2.85 18.74
CA LYS A 73 7.31 -2.89 20.15
C LYS A 73 6.47 -1.96 21.02
N LYS A 74 6.29 -0.70 20.58
CA LYS A 74 5.46 0.28 21.29
C LYS A 74 4.00 -0.17 21.38
N THR A 75 3.42 -0.69 20.30
CA THR A 75 2.06 -1.24 20.30
C THR A 75 1.90 -2.37 21.32
N ASP A 76 2.88 -3.27 21.39
CA ASP A 76 2.87 -4.39 22.35
C ASP A 76 3.01 -3.89 23.81
N GLU A 77 3.82 -2.85 24.05
CA GLU A 77 3.98 -2.23 25.37
C GLU A 77 2.70 -1.52 25.81
N ASP A 78 2.10 -0.72 24.92
CA ASP A 78 0.85 -0.01 25.19
C ASP A 78 -0.31 -0.99 25.44
N ASN A 79 -0.40 -2.07 24.66
CA ASN A 79 -1.41 -3.13 24.86
C ASN A 79 -1.25 -3.81 26.22
N ARG A 80 -0.02 -4.13 26.64
CA ARG A 80 0.25 -4.70 27.97
C ARG A 80 -0.11 -3.75 29.11
N ALA A 81 0.07 -2.45 28.88
CA ALA A 81 -0.36 -1.41 29.82
C ALA A 81 -1.88 -1.13 29.82
N GLY A 82 -2.65 -1.84 28.97
CA GLY A 82 -4.11 -1.65 28.86
C GLY A 82 -4.50 -0.43 28.02
N ASN A 83 -3.56 0.14 27.26
CA ASN A 83 -3.77 1.25 26.33
C ASN A 83 -3.78 0.76 24.88
N LYS A 84 -4.85 0.08 24.49
CA LYS A 84 -5.00 -0.46 23.15
C LYS A 84 -5.16 0.64 22.10
N TRP A 85 -4.44 0.54 20.99
CA TRP A 85 -4.63 1.42 19.85
C TRP A 85 -5.93 1.08 19.12
N GLU A 86 -6.71 2.11 18.83
CA GLU A 86 -8.01 1.99 18.13
C GLU A 86 -7.83 1.98 16.60
N SER A 87 -6.81 2.70 16.12
CA SER A 87 -6.51 2.80 14.68
C SER A 87 -5.06 3.19 14.47
N GLU A 88 -4.52 2.79 13.31
CA GLU A 88 -3.24 3.25 12.81
C GLU A 88 -3.34 3.55 11.31
N THR A 89 -2.67 4.60 10.86
CA THR A 89 -2.67 5.02 9.45
C THR A 89 -1.29 5.49 9.02
N TRP A 90 -1.00 5.24 7.74
CA TRP A 90 0.16 5.78 7.04
C TRP A 90 -0.30 6.64 5.89
N GLU A 91 0.24 7.84 5.80
CA GLU A 91 -0.04 8.79 4.71
C GLU A 91 1.27 9.35 4.18
N ALA A 92 1.32 9.63 2.89
CA ALA A 92 2.43 10.34 2.26
C ALA A 92 1.90 11.29 1.19
N GLY A 93 2.69 12.31 0.89
CA GLY A 93 2.33 13.26 -0.15
C GLY A 93 3.48 14.20 -0.48
N LEU A 94 3.29 14.99 -1.51
CA LEU A 94 4.24 16.02 -1.92
C LEU A 94 4.16 17.24 -1.01
N PRO A 95 5.30 17.89 -0.70
CA PRO A 95 5.35 18.99 0.27
C PRO A 95 4.66 20.26 -0.23
N SER A 96 4.52 20.44 -1.55
CA SER A 96 3.89 21.63 -2.11
C SER A 96 3.13 21.41 -3.41
N GLN A 97 2.24 22.34 -3.77
CA GLN A 97 1.56 22.41 -5.07
C GLN A 97 2.55 22.51 -6.24
N LYS A 98 3.67 23.20 -6.04
CA LYS A 98 4.73 23.31 -7.04
C LYS A 98 5.36 21.94 -7.32
N ASP A 99 5.62 21.14 -6.28
CA ASP A 99 6.19 19.81 -6.44
C ASP A 99 5.20 18.87 -7.14
N LEU A 100 3.91 18.99 -6.85
CA LEU A 100 2.86 18.27 -7.56
C LEU A 100 2.83 18.63 -9.05
N MET A 101 2.98 19.91 -9.38
CA MET A 101 3.03 20.37 -10.77
C MET A 101 4.29 19.84 -11.47
N MET A 102 5.45 19.92 -10.82
CA MET A 102 6.72 19.41 -11.36
C MET A 102 6.68 17.90 -11.55
N GLU A 103 6.09 17.16 -10.62
CA GLU A 103 5.88 15.71 -10.73
C GLU A 103 5.02 15.35 -11.94
N LYS A 104 3.88 16.05 -12.15
CA LYS A 104 3.03 15.87 -13.33
C LYS A 104 3.75 16.19 -14.63
N LEU A 105 4.47 17.32 -14.69
CA LEU A 105 5.21 17.70 -15.88
C LEU A 105 6.33 16.72 -16.23
N SER A 106 6.97 16.10 -15.24
CA SER A 106 8.02 15.11 -15.46
C SER A 106 7.54 13.84 -16.18
N GLN A 107 6.25 13.55 -16.11
CA GLN A 107 5.65 12.40 -16.82
C GLN A 107 5.56 12.66 -18.34
N TYR A 108 5.42 13.93 -18.74
CA TYR A 108 5.33 14.32 -20.15
C TYR A 108 6.67 14.76 -20.74
N PHE A 109 7.57 15.25 -19.90
CA PHE A 109 8.85 15.81 -20.34
C PHE A 109 10.02 15.16 -19.62
N ASN A 110 10.72 14.25 -20.28
CA ASN A 110 11.86 13.50 -19.71
C ASN A 110 13.02 14.39 -19.22
N MET A 111 13.04 15.67 -19.58
CA MET A 111 14.05 16.64 -19.11
C MET A 111 13.74 17.21 -17.72
N ILE A 112 12.49 17.09 -17.24
CA ILE A 112 12.08 17.59 -15.94
C ILE A 112 12.31 16.50 -14.92
N ARG A 113 13.17 16.76 -13.92
CA ARG A 113 13.40 15.87 -12.79
C ARG A 113 12.73 16.44 -11.55
N PRO A 114 11.72 15.78 -10.99
CA PRO A 114 11.12 16.21 -9.73
C PRO A 114 12.15 16.08 -8.59
N ALA A 115 11.99 16.89 -7.54
CA ALA A 115 12.90 16.90 -6.40
C ALA A 115 12.91 15.56 -5.63
N GLY A 116 11.81 14.82 -5.69
CA GLY A 116 11.67 13.52 -5.02
C GLY A 116 11.42 13.65 -3.53
N ASP A 117 11.07 14.85 -3.05
CA ASP A 117 10.77 15.11 -1.65
C ASP A 117 9.30 14.83 -1.36
N TYR A 118 9.07 14.09 -0.27
CA TYR A 118 7.77 13.70 0.24
C TYR A 118 7.70 13.94 1.74
N TRP A 119 6.52 14.33 2.25
CA TRP A 119 6.23 14.14 3.65
C TRP A 119 5.60 12.78 3.87
N VAL A 120 5.91 12.16 4.99
CA VAL A 120 5.28 10.91 5.45
C VAL A 120 4.77 11.12 6.86
N LYS A 121 3.55 10.69 7.12
CA LYS A 121 2.89 10.73 8.42
C LYS A 121 2.48 9.33 8.82
N PHE A 122 2.80 8.97 10.06
CA PHE A 122 2.21 7.85 10.78
C PHE A 122 1.33 8.41 11.89
N ALA A 123 0.11 7.96 11.99
CA ALA A 123 -0.77 8.35 13.07
C ALA A 123 -1.43 7.13 13.72
N TYR A 124 -1.56 7.14 15.03
CA TYR A 124 -2.36 6.19 15.77
C TYR A 124 -3.24 6.90 16.79
N LYS A 125 -4.35 6.27 17.14
CA LYS A 125 -5.29 6.77 18.13
C LYS A 125 -5.39 5.78 19.30
N ASP A 126 -5.28 6.28 20.51
CA ASP A 126 -5.48 5.55 21.75
C ASP A 126 -6.44 6.31 22.67
N LYS A 127 -6.55 5.89 23.95
CA LYS A 127 -7.38 6.56 24.95
C LYS A 127 -6.91 7.98 25.27
N GLY A 128 -5.64 8.30 25.04
CA GLY A 128 -5.03 9.63 25.27
C GLY A 128 -5.27 10.60 24.12
N GLY A 129 -5.73 10.12 22.96
CA GLY A 129 -5.99 10.93 21.77
C GLY A 129 -5.26 10.45 20.52
N VAL A 130 -5.04 11.38 19.59
CA VAL A 130 -4.32 11.11 18.33
C VAL A 130 -2.85 11.49 18.49
N HIS A 131 -1.98 10.58 18.12
CA HIS A 131 -0.53 10.74 18.13
C HIS A 131 -0.01 10.68 16.69
N GLU A 132 0.86 11.62 16.31
CA GLU A 132 1.36 11.72 14.94
C GLU A 132 2.89 11.80 14.91
N GLY A 133 3.51 10.91 14.11
CA GLY A 133 4.91 10.97 13.74
C GLY A 133 5.04 11.50 12.31
N MET A 134 5.95 12.45 12.06
CA MET A 134 6.16 13.06 10.75
C MET A 134 7.62 13.00 10.31
N TRP A 135 7.82 12.70 9.02
CA TRP A 135 9.14 12.64 8.39
C TRP A 135 9.15 13.39 7.05
N ASP A 136 10.30 14.02 6.74
CA ASP A 136 10.65 14.39 5.36
C ASP A 136 11.46 13.25 4.75
N VAL A 137 11.12 12.88 3.54
CA VAL A 137 11.72 11.77 2.80
C VAL A 137 12.11 12.22 1.41
N ASN A 138 13.35 11.95 1.00
CA ASN A 138 13.71 12.04 -0.41
C ASN A 138 13.89 10.65 -1.00
N ILE A 139 13.02 10.27 -1.95
CA ILE A 139 12.99 8.92 -2.50
C ILE A 139 14.19 8.57 -3.38
N TYR A 140 14.88 9.55 -3.94
CA TYR A 140 16.06 9.33 -4.78
C TYR A 140 17.34 9.18 -3.96
N THR A 141 17.53 10.05 -2.95
CA THR A 141 18.69 9.99 -2.06
C THR A 141 18.48 9.01 -0.90
N LYS A 142 17.24 8.51 -0.72
CA LYS A 142 16.82 7.65 0.39
C LYS A 142 17.01 8.30 1.77
N LYS A 143 17.10 9.63 1.81
CA LYS A 143 17.25 10.37 3.05
C LYS A 143 15.90 10.44 3.75
N VAL A 144 15.88 10.06 5.04
CA VAL A 144 14.71 10.14 5.93
C VAL A 144 15.08 11.02 7.12
N THR A 145 14.27 12.04 7.40
CA THR A 145 14.52 13.00 8.47
C THR A 145 13.26 13.15 9.35
N PRO A 146 13.31 12.73 10.62
CA PRO A 146 12.18 12.90 11.53
C PRO A 146 11.96 14.38 11.86
N LYS A 147 10.69 14.83 11.86
CA LYS A 147 10.31 16.25 12.02
C LYS A 147 9.77 16.58 13.41
N ASN A 148 9.21 15.61 14.12
CA ASN A 148 8.64 15.83 15.43
C ASN A 148 9.12 14.79 16.44
N GLU A 149 8.74 14.97 17.70
CA GLU A 149 9.23 14.17 18.82
C GLU A 149 8.88 12.70 18.67
N LEU A 150 7.62 12.36 18.32
CA LEU A 150 7.21 10.96 18.14
C LEU A 150 8.01 10.29 17.01
N ALA A 151 8.23 10.99 15.89
CA ALA A 151 9.04 10.46 14.80
C ALA A 151 10.49 10.20 15.24
N GLN A 152 11.07 11.08 16.08
CA GLN A 152 12.40 10.89 16.64
C GLN A 152 12.48 9.71 17.61
N GLN A 153 11.47 9.55 18.46
CA GLN A 153 11.37 8.40 19.38
C GLN A 153 11.28 7.09 18.60
N LEU A 154 10.37 7.02 17.62
CA LEU A 154 10.21 5.84 16.77
C LEU A 154 11.46 5.51 15.93
N ALA A 155 12.24 6.52 15.54
CA ALA A 155 13.48 6.30 14.80
C ALA A 155 14.62 5.77 15.68
N LYS A 156 14.68 6.17 16.95
CA LYS A 156 15.74 5.76 17.89
C LYS A 156 15.45 4.43 18.60
N GLY A 157 14.20 4.09 18.73
CA GLY A 157 13.72 3.04 19.62
C GLY A 157 13.64 3.54 21.09
N SER A 158 12.63 3.11 21.80
CA SER A 158 12.48 3.31 23.25
C SER A 158 13.34 2.33 24.02
#